data_38457176ea09a5cca034c5ecdcb29416
#
_entry.id   38457176ea09a5cca034c5ecdcb29416
#
_cell.length_a   1.000
_cell.length_b   1.000
_cell.length_c   1.000
_cell.angle_alpha   90.00
_cell.angle_beta   90.00
_cell.angle_gamma   90.00
#
_symmetry.space_group_name_H-M   'P 1'
#
loop_
_entity.id
_entity.type
_entity.pdbx_description
1 polymer ?
#
loop_
_entity_poly.entity_id
_entity_poly.type
_entity_poly.pdbx_seq_one_letter_code
_entity_poly.pdbx_strand_id
1 'polypeptide(L)'
;MQKKVSLLIVLFFTIFSFFSFAGGESVQDEGGVYNPVPTIMHHIADAHEWHLWGEGDNSFSIPLPVILYSEKGLDIFMASDFNHGRSKVIKEDRVYAIDSHSHIIEEGGLEIIDLAITKNVASMFISVFLLFIIMGTV
;
A
#
# COMPACT_ATOMS: atom_id res chain seq x y z
N MET A 1 13.03 35.92 3.30
CA MET A 1 12.86 34.44 3.36
C MET A 1 11.40 34.02 3.26
N GLN A 2 10.47 34.66 3.95
CA GLN A 2 9.02 34.31 3.95
C GLN A 2 8.37 34.23 2.56
N LYS A 3 8.66 35.15 1.64
CA LYS A 3 8.07 35.12 0.29
C LYS A 3 8.47 33.88 -0.53
N LYS A 4 9.68 33.36 -0.35
CA LYS A 4 10.15 32.16 -1.05
C LYS A 4 9.49 30.89 -0.49
N VAL A 5 9.30 30.82 0.83
CA VAL A 5 8.60 29.72 1.50
C VAL A 5 7.11 29.70 1.10
N SER A 6 6.45 30.86 1.10
CA SER A 6 5.06 30.98 0.64
C SER A 6 4.90 30.53 -0.81
N LEU A 7 5.83 30.89 -1.69
CA LEU A 7 5.80 30.51 -3.10
C LEU A 7 6.02 29.00 -3.28
N LEU A 8 6.89 28.38 -2.49
CA LEU A 8 7.07 26.92 -2.48
C LEU A 8 5.83 26.19 -1.98
N ILE A 9 5.17 26.67 -0.95
CA ILE A 9 3.93 26.09 -0.44
C ILE A 9 2.81 26.18 -1.49
N VAL A 10 2.64 27.33 -2.14
CA VAL A 10 1.65 27.49 -3.21
C VAL A 10 1.97 26.57 -4.38
N LEU A 11 3.25 26.48 -4.78
CA LEU A 11 3.68 25.59 -5.86
C LEU A 11 3.42 24.11 -5.50
N PHE A 12 3.68 23.72 -4.27
CA PHE A 12 3.40 22.37 -3.77
C PHE A 12 1.91 22.04 -3.83
N PHE A 13 1.04 22.94 -3.33
CA PHE A 13 -0.41 22.75 -3.39
C PHE A 13 -0.95 22.74 -4.81
N THR A 14 -0.41 23.55 -5.72
CA THR A 14 -0.84 23.54 -7.12
C THR A 14 -0.42 22.25 -7.82
N ILE A 15 0.80 21.76 -7.60
CA ILE A 15 1.25 20.48 -8.16
C ILE A 15 0.41 19.31 -7.60
N PHE A 16 0.12 19.33 -6.29
CA PHE A 16 -0.66 18.28 -5.65
C PHE A 16 -2.12 18.24 -6.14
N SER A 17 -2.69 19.39 -6.50
CA SER A 17 -4.05 19.46 -7.07
C SER A 17 -4.15 18.82 -8.46
N PHE A 18 -3.07 18.76 -9.24
CA PHE A 18 -3.05 18.09 -10.53
C PHE A 18 -3.01 16.56 -10.42
N PHE A 19 -2.55 16.02 -9.28
CA PHE A 19 -2.53 14.58 -9.03
C PHE A 19 -3.86 14.01 -8.53
N SER A 20 -4.85 14.84 -8.25
CA SER A 20 -6.21 14.40 -7.91
C SER A 20 -7.01 13.96 -9.16
N PHE A 21 -6.38 13.21 -10.05
CA PHE A 21 -7.10 12.48 -11.08
C PHE A 21 -7.61 11.18 -10.44
N ALA A 22 -8.84 11.21 -9.98
CA ALA A 22 -9.56 10.01 -9.58
C ALA A 22 -9.84 9.20 -10.86
N GLY A 23 -8.86 8.37 -11.26
CA GLY A 23 -9.06 7.33 -12.24
C GLY A 23 -10.03 6.32 -11.63
N GLY A 24 -11.31 6.41 -11.97
CA GLY A 24 -12.26 5.37 -11.65
C GLY A 24 -11.91 4.15 -12.49
N GLU A 25 -11.44 3.07 -11.87
CA GLU A 25 -11.37 1.76 -12.48
C GLU A 25 -12.78 1.34 -12.89
N SER A 26 -13.05 1.38 -14.18
CA SER A 26 -14.24 0.74 -14.73
C SER A 26 -13.95 -0.76 -14.85
N VAL A 27 -14.27 -1.51 -13.81
CA VAL A 27 -14.44 -2.97 -13.96
C VAL A 27 -15.64 -3.15 -14.88
N GLN A 28 -15.39 -3.34 -16.17
CA GLN A 28 -16.40 -3.77 -17.12
C GLN A 28 -16.71 -5.22 -16.84
N ASP A 29 -17.72 -5.45 -16.02
CA ASP A 29 -18.41 -6.73 -15.97
C ASP A 29 -19.35 -6.79 -17.17
N GLU A 30 -19.09 -7.69 -18.12
CA GLU A 30 -19.90 -7.86 -19.31
C GLU A 30 -21.32 -8.31 -18.91
N GLY A 31 -22.26 -7.34 -18.85
CA GLY A 31 -23.69 -7.62 -18.80
C GLY A 31 -24.38 -7.62 -17.43
N GLY A 32 -23.71 -7.21 -16.34
CA GLY A 32 -24.27 -7.11 -15.00
C GLY A 32 -24.50 -5.67 -14.53
N VAL A 33 -25.32 -5.51 -13.50
CA VAL A 33 -25.44 -4.25 -12.76
C VAL A 33 -24.06 -3.95 -12.13
N TYR A 34 -23.49 -2.77 -12.43
CA TYR A 34 -22.21 -2.35 -11.86
C TYR A 34 -22.21 -2.50 -10.33
N ASN A 35 -21.33 -3.35 -9.81
CA ASN A 35 -21.13 -3.53 -8.37
C ASN A 35 -19.87 -2.77 -7.94
N PRO A 36 -20.00 -1.62 -7.27
CA PRO A 36 -18.85 -0.83 -6.84
C PRO A 36 -18.14 -1.41 -5.63
N VAL A 37 -18.73 -2.40 -4.95
CA VAL A 37 -18.22 -2.93 -3.67
C VAL A 37 -16.80 -3.50 -3.80
N PRO A 38 -16.46 -4.34 -4.78
CA PRO A 38 -15.10 -4.86 -4.91
C PRO A 38 -14.06 -3.73 -5.09
N THR A 39 -14.36 -2.74 -5.93
CA THR A 39 -13.49 -1.60 -6.18
C THR A 39 -13.28 -0.78 -4.90
N ILE A 40 -14.36 -0.45 -4.19
CA ILE A 40 -14.29 0.27 -2.92
C ILE A 40 -13.47 -0.52 -1.90
N MET A 41 -13.75 -1.80 -1.75
CA MET A 41 -13.03 -2.67 -0.80
C MET A 41 -11.53 -2.73 -1.12
N HIS A 42 -11.16 -2.84 -2.40
CA HIS A 42 -9.76 -2.83 -2.81
C HIS A 42 -9.05 -1.50 -2.44
N HIS A 43 -9.75 -0.37 -2.56
CA HIS A 43 -9.18 0.94 -2.22
C HIS A 43 -9.07 1.21 -0.71
N ILE A 44 -10.03 0.71 0.08
CA ILE A 44 -10.03 0.93 1.54
C ILE A 44 -9.31 -0.17 2.31
N ALA A 45 -9.17 -1.37 1.75
CA ALA A 45 -8.44 -2.46 2.37
C ALA A 45 -7.00 -2.06 2.69
N ASP A 46 -6.51 -2.49 3.81
CA ASP A 46 -5.13 -2.25 4.22
C ASP A 46 -4.22 -3.25 3.49
N ALA A 47 -3.52 -2.76 2.47
CA ALA A 47 -2.71 -3.57 1.59
C ALA A 47 -1.21 -3.38 1.87
N HIS A 48 -0.42 -4.43 1.58
CA HIS A 48 1.03 -4.43 1.67
C HIS A 48 1.72 -3.82 0.44
N GLU A 49 0.93 -3.35 -0.54
CA GLU A 49 1.40 -2.63 -1.71
C GLU A 49 0.67 -1.29 -1.83
N TRP A 50 1.41 -0.25 -2.16
CA TRP A 50 0.83 1.05 -2.43
C TRP A 50 0.67 1.24 -3.93
N HIS A 51 -0.50 0.92 -4.43
CA HIS A 51 -0.86 1.14 -5.83
C HIS A 51 -0.97 2.65 -6.10
N LEU A 52 -0.22 3.14 -7.06
CA LEU A 52 -0.20 4.56 -7.43
C LEU A 52 -1.00 4.83 -8.70
N TRP A 53 -0.79 4.05 -9.77
CA TRP A 53 -1.52 4.20 -11.04
C TRP A 53 -1.37 2.95 -11.92
N GLY A 54 -2.22 2.86 -12.95
CA GLY A 54 -2.24 1.78 -13.94
C GLY A 54 -3.11 0.60 -13.50
N GLU A 55 -3.36 -0.32 -14.42
CA GLU A 55 -4.14 -1.54 -14.19
C GLU A 55 -3.39 -2.76 -14.75
N GLY A 56 -3.60 -3.91 -14.14
CA GLY A 56 -3.02 -5.18 -14.58
C GLY A 56 -1.50 -5.15 -14.62
N ASP A 57 -0.92 -5.60 -15.72
CA ASP A 57 0.54 -5.71 -15.88
C ASP A 57 1.25 -4.35 -16.02
N ASN A 58 0.49 -3.28 -16.30
CA ASN A 58 1.01 -1.91 -16.37
C ASN A 58 0.78 -1.11 -15.07
N SER A 59 0.43 -1.78 -13.99
CA SER A 59 0.26 -1.13 -12.69
C SER A 59 1.60 -0.75 -12.08
N PHE A 60 1.66 0.47 -11.55
CA PHE A 60 2.80 0.92 -10.76
C PHE A 60 2.43 0.93 -9.29
N SER A 61 3.01 0.00 -8.55
CA SER A 61 2.83 -0.14 -7.11
C SER A 61 4.16 -0.06 -6.39
N ILE A 62 4.19 0.58 -5.24
CA ILE A 62 5.34 0.57 -4.34
C ILE A 62 5.16 -0.60 -3.38
N PRO A 63 6.02 -1.63 -3.44
CA PRO A 63 5.98 -2.71 -2.48
C PRO A 63 6.44 -2.21 -1.11
N LEU A 64 5.71 -2.59 -0.07
CA LEU A 64 6.02 -2.21 1.30
C LEU A 64 6.74 -3.37 2.01
N PRO A 65 7.56 -3.09 3.02
CA PRO A 65 8.23 -4.15 3.77
C PRO A 65 7.24 -4.93 4.63
N VAL A 66 7.27 -6.24 4.49
CA VAL A 66 6.55 -7.21 5.30
C VAL A 66 7.46 -7.68 6.42
N ILE A 67 6.99 -7.58 7.64
CA ILE A 67 7.68 -7.97 8.85
C ILE A 67 6.78 -8.92 9.62
N LEU A 68 7.16 -10.18 9.70
CA LEU A 68 6.39 -11.22 10.37
C LEU A 68 7.19 -11.77 11.55
N TYR A 69 6.55 -11.86 12.70
CA TYR A 69 7.13 -12.49 13.87
C TYR A 69 6.35 -13.77 14.20
N SER A 70 7.07 -14.84 14.41
CA SER A 70 6.54 -16.15 14.79
C SER A 70 7.39 -16.77 15.91
N GLU A 71 6.94 -17.89 16.46
CA GLU A 71 7.74 -18.65 17.44
C GLU A 71 9.10 -19.09 16.90
N LYS A 72 9.24 -19.24 15.56
CA LYS A 72 10.47 -19.62 14.89
C LYS A 72 11.40 -18.44 14.58
N GLY A 73 10.97 -17.21 14.84
CA GLY A 73 11.77 -16.01 14.64
C GLY A 73 11.08 -14.91 13.81
N LEU A 74 11.91 -13.97 13.38
CA LEU A 74 11.50 -12.80 12.59
C LEU A 74 11.84 -13.00 11.12
N ASP A 75 10.85 -12.84 10.25
CA ASP A 75 11.02 -12.81 8.80
C ASP A 75 10.75 -11.40 8.25
N ILE A 76 11.66 -10.96 7.38
CA ILE A 76 11.55 -9.68 6.69
C ILE A 76 11.73 -9.92 5.19
N PHE A 77 10.79 -9.43 4.40
CA PHE A 77 10.84 -9.47 2.94
C PHE A 77 9.96 -8.38 2.35
N MET A 78 9.96 -8.23 1.03
CA MET A 78 9.14 -7.20 0.37
C MET A 78 7.81 -7.80 -0.11
N ALA A 79 6.76 -7.01 -0.09
CA ALA A 79 5.45 -7.43 -0.60
C ALA A 79 5.48 -7.81 -2.09
N SER A 80 6.46 -7.28 -2.87
CA SER A 80 6.69 -7.70 -4.25
C SER A 80 6.94 -9.20 -4.42
N ASP A 81 7.45 -9.87 -3.38
CA ASP A 81 7.76 -11.30 -3.43
C ASP A 81 6.48 -12.15 -3.54
N PHE A 82 5.33 -11.59 -3.14
CA PHE A 82 4.02 -12.22 -3.37
C PHE A 82 3.49 -12.06 -4.78
N ASN A 83 4.14 -11.26 -5.65
CA ASN A 83 3.68 -11.01 -7.02
C ASN A 83 2.17 -10.69 -7.09
N HIS A 84 1.75 -9.64 -6.38
CA HIS A 84 0.34 -9.23 -6.25
C HIS A 84 -0.59 -10.34 -5.70
N GLY A 85 -0.10 -11.13 -4.75
CA GLY A 85 -0.85 -12.25 -4.16
C GLY A 85 -0.95 -13.52 -5.02
N ARG A 86 -0.27 -13.56 -6.17
CA ARG A 86 -0.26 -14.72 -7.07
C ARG A 86 0.77 -15.78 -6.69
N SER A 87 1.76 -15.40 -5.89
CA SER A 87 2.87 -16.27 -5.49
C SER A 87 2.94 -16.41 -3.99
N LYS A 88 3.45 -17.55 -3.54
CA LYS A 88 3.76 -17.79 -2.14
C LYS A 88 5.23 -17.45 -1.88
N VAL A 89 5.50 -16.95 -0.69
CA VAL A 89 6.88 -16.65 -0.26
C VAL A 89 7.35 -17.78 0.64
N ILE A 90 8.47 -18.39 0.26
CA ILE A 90 9.09 -19.48 1.01
C ILE A 90 10.31 -18.92 1.74
N LYS A 91 10.30 -19.01 3.05
CA LYS A 91 11.43 -18.65 3.92
C LYS A 91 11.79 -19.87 4.78
N GLU A 92 12.97 -20.44 4.51
CA GLU A 92 13.43 -21.68 5.18
C GLU A 92 12.39 -22.81 5.07
N ASP A 93 11.69 -23.11 6.16
CA ASP A 93 10.65 -24.14 6.25
C ASP A 93 9.23 -23.58 6.34
N ARG A 94 9.06 -22.27 6.12
CA ARG A 94 7.77 -21.54 6.24
C ARG A 94 7.29 -21.08 4.89
N VAL A 95 5.98 -21.23 4.67
CA VAL A 95 5.32 -20.82 3.42
C VAL A 95 4.27 -19.79 3.76
N TYR A 96 4.48 -18.59 3.26
CA TYR A 96 3.57 -17.47 3.44
C TYR A 96 2.72 -17.25 2.19
N ALA A 97 1.43 -16.99 2.39
CA ALA A 97 0.48 -16.65 1.33
C ALA A 97 -0.40 -15.47 1.77
N ILE A 98 -0.98 -14.79 0.78
CA ILE A 98 -1.98 -13.74 1.05
C ILE A 98 -3.36 -14.37 0.85
N ASP A 99 -4.24 -14.19 1.83
CA ASP A 99 -5.61 -14.66 1.77
C ASP A 99 -6.51 -13.69 0.96
N SER A 100 -7.79 -14.06 0.79
CA SER A 100 -8.79 -13.25 0.07
C SER A 100 -9.11 -11.91 0.74
N HIS A 101 -8.69 -11.72 1.99
CA HIS A 101 -8.87 -10.48 2.75
C HIS A 101 -7.58 -9.64 2.84
N SER A 102 -6.56 -9.98 2.05
CA SER A 102 -5.24 -9.34 2.03
C SER A 102 -4.42 -9.55 3.32
N HIS A 103 -4.77 -10.54 4.14
CA HIS A 103 -3.99 -10.93 5.30
C HIS A 103 -2.92 -11.94 4.91
N ILE A 104 -1.77 -11.83 5.54
CA ILE A 104 -0.70 -12.81 5.37
C ILE A 104 -0.96 -13.98 6.32
N ILE A 105 -0.95 -15.17 5.76
CA ILE A 105 -1.11 -16.42 6.49
C ILE A 105 0.09 -17.32 6.28
N GLU A 106 0.42 -18.14 7.27
CA GLU A 106 1.42 -19.21 7.16
C GLU A 106 0.67 -20.54 6.98
N GLU A 107 1.00 -21.28 5.91
CA GLU A 107 0.27 -22.50 5.52
C GLU A 107 0.50 -23.69 6.45
N GLY A 108 1.57 -23.70 7.23
CA GLY A 108 1.85 -24.74 8.23
C GLY A 108 1.03 -24.59 9.53
N GLY A 109 0.22 -23.51 9.65
CA GLY A 109 -0.62 -23.27 10.82
C GLY A 109 0.11 -22.64 12.00
N LEU A 110 1.30 -22.07 11.80
CA LEU A 110 1.98 -21.27 12.82
C LEU A 110 1.24 -19.96 13.04
N GLU A 111 1.06 -19.59 14.30
CA GLU A 111 0.59 -18.25 14.62
C GLU A 111 1.67 -17.23 14.26
N ILE A 112 1.30 -16.25 13.46
CA ILE A 112 2.16 -15.15 13.07
C ILE A 112 1.59 -13.84 13.59
N ILE A 113 2.48 -12.96 14.05
CA ILE A 113 2.16 -11.57 14.35
C ILE A 113 2.62 -10.75 13.15
N ASP A 114 1.67 -10.15 12.46
CA ASP A 114 1.94 -9.28 11.33
C ASP A 114 2.28 -7.87 11.84
N LEU A 115 3.53 -7.49 11.65
CA LEU A 115 4.07 -6.15 11.97
C LEU A 115 4.41 -5.41 10.67
N ALA A 116 3.89 -5.85 9.54
CA ALA A 116 4.17 -5.27 8.25
C ALA A 116 3.76 -3.79 8.16
N ILE A 117 4.52 -3.04 7.40
CA ILE A 117 4.15 -1.67 7.07
C ILE A 117 3.15 -1.71 5.93
N THR A 118 1.89 -1.49 6.26
CA THR A 118 0.82 -1.39 5.28
C THR A 118 0.75 0.02 4.67
N LYS A 119 -0.03 0.18 3.58
CA LYS A 119 -0.19 1.49 2.93
C LYS A 119 -0.75 2.57 3.89
N ASN A 120 -1.63 2.19 4.83
CA ASN A 120 -2.20 3.13 5.79
C ASN A 120 -1.13 3.59 6.79
N VAL A 121 -0.31 2.69 7.29
CA VAL A 121 0.82 2.99 8.16
C VAL A 121 1.86 3.86 7.43
N ALA A 122 2.20 3.51 6.18
CA ALA A 122 3.13 4.29 5.36
C ALA A 122 2.62 5.71 5.12
N SER A 123 1.35 5.89 4.75
CA SER A 123 0.74 7.20 4.53
C SER A 123 0.69 8.04 5.81
N MET A 124 0.45 7.42 6.96
CA MET A 124 0.51 8.08 8.25
C MET A 124 1.93 8.61 8.55
N PHE A 125 2.97 7.80 8.35
CA PHE A 125 4.35 8.24 8.52
C PHE A 125 4.72 9.40 7.59
N ILE A 126 4.33 9.33 6.32
CA ILE A 126 4.57 10.40 5.35
C ILE A 126 3.86 11.68 5.78
N SER A 127 2.61 11.58 6.23
CA SER A 127 1.85 12.75 6.71
C SER A 127 2.49 13.42 7.91
N VAL A 128 2.94 12.62 8.89
CA VAL A 128 3.66 13.12 10.07
C VAL A 128 4.99 13.76 9.67
N PHE A 129 5.74 13.13 8.79
CA PHE A 129 7.01 13.66 8.30
C PHE A 129 6.83 15.00 7.57
N LEU A 130 5.83 15.12 6.70
CA LEU A 130 5.49 16.37 6.03
C LEU A 130 5.11 17.47 7.04
N LEU A 131 4.32 17.12 8.06
CA LEU A 131 3.94 18.06 9.11
C LEU A 131 5.18 18.60 9.84
N PHE A 132 6.15 17.74 10.18
CA PHE A 132 7.41 18.18 10.82
C PHE A 132 8.23 19.09 9.89
N ILE A 133 8.29 18.78 8.58
CA ILE A 133 8.96 19.66 7.62
C ILE A 133 8.29 21.04 7.60
N ILE A 134 6.97 21.08 7.48
CA ILE A 134 6.23 22.35 7.43
C ILE A 134 6.45 23.14 8.71
N MET A 135 6.31 22.51 9.88
CA MET A 135 6.50 23.19 11.15
C MET A 135 7.96 23.62 11.40
N GLY A 136 8.93 22.85 10.92
CA GLY A 136 10.35 23.17 11.07
C GLY A 136 10.84 24.27 10.12
N THR A 137 10.06 24.61 9.07
CA THR A 137 10.40 25.65 8.09
C THR A 137 9.69 26.98 8.36
N VAL A 138 8.75 27.03 9.28
CA VAL A 138 8.04 28.23 9.74
C VAL A 138 8.72 28.85 10.95
#